data_e968473a67dcd79062067f9f81f11dc1
#
_entry.id   e968473a67dcd79062067f9f81f11dc1
#
_cell.length_a   1.000
_cell.length_b   1.000
_cell.length_c   1.000
_cell.angle_alpha   90.00
_cell.angle_beta   90.00
_cell.angle_gamma   90.00
#
_symmetry.space_group_name_H-M   'P 1'
#
loop_
_entity.id
_entity.type
_entity.pdbx_description
1 polymer ?
#
loop_
_entity_poly.entity_id
_entity_poly.type
_entity_poly.pdbx_seq_one_letter_code
_entity_poly.pdbx_strand_id
1 'polypeptide(L)'
;MLFRSRVVAAVLAQPSGSRPEARDLFYDNNMTGWGPDLVKRRPDVTMDTVQKFLTKMYRNNPDFVFTVSRDFVRQCQTPVLILPDDIPAHPYAVAMEAAMLAPKAEVSMFPWKEPKERIPVAIRQMRSFMRSHRLNVA
;
A
#
# COMPACT_ATOMS: atom_id res chain seq x y z
N MET A 1 6.72 -15.64 -5.49
CA MET A 1 6.29 -15.76 -6.91
C MET A 1 5.00 -16.56 -7.11
N LEU A 2 4.50 -17.27 -6.14
CA LEU A 2 3.38 -18.23 -6.28
C LEU A 2 1.98 -17.62 -6.51
N PHE A 3 1.78 -16.32 -6.37
CA PHE A 3 0.44 -15.71 -6.44
C PHE A 3 0.21 -14.73 -7.59
N ARG A 4 1.22 -14.40 -8.40
CA ARG A 4 1.07 -13.44 -9.52
C ARG A 4 0.03 -13.87 -10.55
N SER A 5 -0.11 -15.16 -10.80
CA SER A 5 -1.11 -15.71 -11.74
C SER A 5 -2.54 -15.71 -11.18
N ARG A 6 -2.71 -15.45 -9.88
CA ARG A 6 -4.01 -15.43 -9.21
C ARG A 6 -4.56 -14.04 -8.97
N VAL A 7 -3.72 -12.99 -9.06
CA VAL A 7 -4.15 -11.60 -8.90
C VAL A 7 -4.36 -11.02 -10.28
N VAL A 8 -5.61 -10.84 -10.65
CA VAL A 8 -5.99 -10.33 -11.98
C VAL A 8 -5.99 -8.80 -12.04
N ALA A 9 -6.23 -8.14 -10.93
CA ALA A 9 -6.14 -6.69 -10.74
C ALA A 9 -6.04 -6.35 -9.25
N ALA A 10 -5.56 -5.16 -8.91
CA ALA A 10 -5.45 -4.71 -7.54
C ALA A 10 -5.89 -3.25 -7.38
N VAL A 11 -6.48 -2.92 -6.25
CA VAL A 11 -6.76 -1.55 -5.84
C VAL A 11 -5.84 -1.20 -4.66
N LEU A 12 -5.00 -0.20 -4.84
CA LEU A 12 -4.06 0.31 -3.84
C LEU A 12 -4.62 1.61 -3.26
N ALA A 13 -5.39 1.49 -2.18
CA ALA A 13 -5.90 2.66 -1.47
C ALA A 13 -4.87 3.16 -0.47
N GLN A 14 -4.46 4.41 -0.59
CA GLN A 14 -3.52 5.07 0.29
C GLN A 14 -2.20 4.29 0.42
N PRO A 15 -1.44 4.08 -0.66
CA PRO A 15 -0.19 3.35 -0.56
C PRO A 15 0.76 4.04 0.42
N SER A 16 1.37 3.24 1.29
CA SER A 16 2.38 3.70 2.24
C SER A 16 3.76 3.66 1.62
N GLY A 17 4.64 4.53 2.07
CA GLY A 17 6.02 4.53 1.61
C GLY A 17 6.97 5.32 2.49
N SER A 18 8.25 5.15 2.25
CA SER A 18 9.31 5.82 2.98
C SER A 18 9.35 7.31 2.65
N ARG A 19 9.62 8.12 3.67
CA ARG A 19 9.92 9.55 3.56
C ARG A 19 11.29 9.81 4.17
N PRO A 20 12.19 10.49 3.47
CA PRO A 20 13.53 10.79 4.00
C PRO A 20 13.50 11.55 5.33
N GLU A 21 12.52 12.45 5.50
CA GLU A 21 12.33 13.28 6.69
C GLU A 21 11.65 12.55 7.87
N ALA A 22 11.11 11.35 7.65
CA ALA A 22 10.38 10.58 8.66
C ALA A 22 10.60 9.06 8.49
N ARG A 23 11.85 8.65 8.36
CA ARG A 23 12.23 7.25 8.06
C ARG A 23 11.68 6.23 9.03
N ASP A 24 11.67 6.57 10.31
CA ASP A 24 11.25 5.65 11.38
C ASP A 24 9.76 5.77 11.75
N LEU A 25 8.99 6.63 11.07
CA LEU A 25 7.59 6.90 11.40
C LEU A 25 6.76 5.63 11.60
N PHE A 26 6.85 4.69 10.66
CA PHE A 26 6.10 3.43 10.74
C PHE A 26 6.62 2.51 11.82
N TYR A 27 7.94 2.42 11.96
CA TYR A 27 8.56 1.61 12.99
C TYR A 27 8.14 2.08 14.38
N ASP A 28 8.31 3.37 14.66
CA ASP A 28 8.04 3.96 15.99
C ASP A 28 6.55 3.90 16.34
N ASN A 29 5.67 4.26 15.41
CA ASN A 29 4.23 4.19 15.63
C ASN A 29 3.75 2.75 15.89
N ASN A 30 4.33 1.77 15.23
CA ASN A 30 3.96 0.38 15.43
C ASN A 30 4.60 -0.21 16.70
N MET A 31 5.81 0.20 17.07
CA MET A 31 6.44 -0.22 18.32
C MET A 31 5.72 0.30 19.57
N THR A 32 5.17 1.50 19.49
CA THR A 32 4.49 2.14 20.64
C THR A 32 2.99 1.89 20.70
N GLY A 33 2.35 1.64 19.56
CA GLY A 33 0.90 1.43 19.43
C GLY A 33 0.53 -0.01 19.12
N TRP A 34 0.64 -0.40 17.86
CA TRP A 34 0.17 -1.71 17.39
C TRP A 34 0.87 -2.90 18.06
N GLY A 35 2.16 -2.83 18.29
CA GLY A 35 2.93 -3.94 18.87
C GLY A 35 2.46 -4.33 20.27
N PRO A 36 2.37 -3.39 21.25
CA PRO A 36 1.83 -3.67 22.57
C PRO A 36 0.40 -4.22 22.54
N ASP A 37 -0.46 -3.70 21.65
CA ASP A 37 -1.84 -4.18 21.52
C ASP A 37 -1.90 -5.59 20.92
N LEU A 38 -1.02 -5.93 20.00
CA LEU A 38 -0.90 -7.28 19.47
C LEU A 38 -0.50 -8.27 20.57
N VAL A 39 0.53 -7.95 21.34
CA VAL A 39 1.03 -8.81 22.43
C VAL A 39 -0.05 -9.06 23.49
N LYS A 40 -0.86 -8.04 23.82
CA LYS A 40 -2.01 -8.23 24.72
C LYS A 40 -3.05 -9.22 24.19
N ARG A 41 -3.28 -9.25 22.89
CA ARG A 41 -4.28 -10.13 22.24
C ARG A 41 -3.72 -11.50 21.90
N ARG A 42 -2.41 -11.63 21.77
CA ARG A 42 -1.71 -12.83 21.33
C ARG A 42 -0.56 -13.13 22.29
N PRO A 43 -0.83 -13.86 23.40
CA PRO A 43 0.20 -14.21 24.40
C PRO A 43 1.35 -15.06 23.88
N ASP A 44 1.18 -15.67 22.71
CA ASP A 44 2.19 -16.42 21.96
C ASP A 44 3.17 -15.52 21.20
N VAL A 45 2.90 -14.20 21.11
CA VAL A 45 3.75 -13.20 20.46
C VAL A 45 4.45 -12.35 21.50
N THR A 46 5.75 -12.14 21.36
CA THR A 46 6.55 -11.28 22.25
C THR A 46 6.89 -9.95 21.59
N MET A 47 7.23 -8.93 22.39
CA MET A 47 7.72 -7.65 21.85
C MET A 47 9.03 -7.82 21.06
N ASP A 48 9.87 -8.79 21.38
CA ASP A 48 11.06 -9.10 20.59
C ASP A 48 10.68 -9.60 19.18
N THR A 49 9.66 -10.45 19.07
CA THR A 49 9.13 -10.89 17.78
C THR A 49 8.56 -9.72 16.98
N VAL A 50 7.82 -8.81 17.62
CA VAL A 50 7.29 -7.59 17.01
C VAL A 50 8.42 -6.71 16.50
N GLN A 51 9.44 -6.47 17.32
CA GLN A 51 10.58 -5.65 16.94
C GLN A 51 11.33 -6.22 15.73
N LYS A 52 11.60 -7.52 15.71
CA LYS A 52 12.26 -8.20 14.59
C LYS A 52 11.45 -8.07 13.30
N PHE A 53 10.14 -8.26 13.40
CA PHE A 53 9.23 -8.10 12.26
C PHE A 53 9.24 -6.67 11.72
N LEU A 54 9.08 -5.66 12.57
CA LEU A 54 9.03 -4.26 12.17
C LEU A 54 10.39 -3.78 11.63
N THR A 55 11.50 -4.25 12.20
CA THR A 55 12.85 -3.98 11.67
C THR A 55 12.98 -4.51 10.25
N LYS A 56 12.57 -5.76 10.03
CA LYS A 56 12.60 -6.37 8.69
C LYS A 56 11.70 -5.63 7.70
N MET A 57 10.55 -5.17 8.14
CA MET A 57 9.57 -4.51 7.28
C MET A 57 9.98 -3.08 6.92
N TYR A 58 10.45 -2.27 7.87
CA TYR A 58 10.61 -0.83 7.67
C TYR A 58 12.04 -0.34 7.70
N ARG A 59 12.98 -1.05 8.36
CA ARG A 59 14.37 -0.58 8.52
C ARG A 59 15.38 -1.27 7.62
N ASN A 60 15.13 -2.52 7.19
CA ASN A 60 16.07 -3.22 6.32
C ASN A 60 16.12 -2.62 4.91
N ASN A 61 15.01 -2.07 4.43
CA ASN A 61 14.93 -1.38 3.15
C ASN A 61 14.05 -0.12 3.29
N PRO A 62 14.57 0.97 3.89
CA PRO A 62 13.80 2.18 4.15
C PRO A 62 13.70 3.07 2.91
N ASP A 63 13.25 2.52 1.79
CA ASP A 63 13.12 3.20 0.51
C ASP A 63 11.77 2.87 -0.15
N PHE A 64 11.27 3.79 -0.95
CA PHE A 64 10.06 3.67 -1.77
C PHE A 64 8.88 3.10 -0.96
N VAL A 65 8.38 1.92 -1.31
CA VAL A 65 7.26 1.23 -0.63
C VAL A 65 7.74 0.13 0.33
N PHE A 66 8.98 0.18 0.80
CA PHE A 66 9.63 -0.72 1.74
C PHE A 66 9.84 -2.17 1.26
N THR A 67 8.87 -2.76 0.59
CA THR A 67 8.78 -4.21 0.36
C THR A 67 9.19 -4.65 -1.03
N VAL A 68 9.17 -3.76 -2.00
CA VAL A 68 9.53 -4.04 -3.39
C VAL A 68 10.37 -2.92 -4.00
N SER A 69 11.24 -3.28 -4.93
CA SER A 69 12.04 -2.30 -5.67
C SER A 69 11.23 -1.62 -6.77
N ARG A 70 11.73 -0.48 -7.25
CA ARG A 70 11.19 0.22 -8.43
C ARG A 70 11.20 -0.67 -9.67
N ASP A 71 12.24 -1.48 -9.86
CA ASP A 71 12.32 -2.41 -11.00
C ASP A 71 11.28 -3.51 -10.92
N PHE A 72 10.96 -3.99 -9.73
CA PHE A 72 9.85 -4.91 -9.54
C PHE A 72 8.52 -4.28 -10.00
N VAL A 73 8.27 -3.01 -9.65
CA VAL A 73 7.04 -2.30 -10.03
C VAL A 73 7.00 -2.07 -11.53
N ARG A 74 8.12 -1.69 -12.17
CA ARG A 74 8.21 -1.54 -13.64
C ARG A 74 7.88 -2.83 -14.41
N GLN A 75 8.19 -3.97 -13.84
CA GLN A 75 7.93 -5.29 -14.43
C GLN A 75 6.55 -5.85 -14.09
N CYS A 76 5.80 -5.21 -13.19
CA CYS A 76 4.51 -5.70 -12.74
C CYS A 76 3.44 -5.50 -13.82
N GLN A 77 2.96 -6.59 -14.40
CA GLN A 77 1.91 -6.58 -15.43
C GLN A 77 0.50 -6.65 -14.87
N THR A 78 0.34 -6.77 -13.57
CA THR A 78 -0.98 -6.72 -12.93
C THR A 78 -1.55 -5.30 -13.03
N PRO A 79 -2.75 -5.10 -13.59
CA PRO A 79 -3.42 -3.82 -13.56
C PRO A 79 -3.64 -3.34 -12.11
N VAL A 80 -3.36 -2.06 -11.86
CA VAL A 80 -3.53 -1.47 -10.53
C VAL A 80 -4.29 -0.16 -10.63
N LEU A 81 -5.26 0.04 -9.74
CA LEU A 81 -5.87 1.34 -9.51
C LEU A 81 -5.31 1.92 -8.21
N ILE A 82 -4.71 3.11 -8.29
CA ILE A 82 -4.12 3.79 -7.14
C ILE A 82 -5.04 4.92 -6.70
N LEU A 83 -5.43 4.91 -5.44
CA LEU A 83 -6.13 5.99 -4.77
C LEU A 83 -5.13 6.72 -3.86
N PRO A 84 -4.53 7.83 -4.29
CA PRO A 84 -3.50 8.52 -3.52
C PRO A 84 -4.05 9.19 -2.27
N ASP A 85 -3.19 9.46 -1.31
CA ASP A 85 -3.44 10.34 -0.17
C ASP A 85 -2.26 11.31 -0.03
N ASP A 86 -2.36 12.26 0.90
CA ASP A 86 -1.26 13.17 1.22
C ASP A 86 -1.20 13.42 2.72
N ILE A 87 -0.89 12.36 3.45
CA ILE A 87 -0.62 12.39 4.89
C ILE A 87 0.74 11.74 5.19
N PRO A 88 1.33 11.96 6.37
CA PRO A 88 2.67 11.43 6.67
C PRO A 88 2.84 9.93 6.42
N ALA A 89 1.81 9.12 6.70
CA ALA A 89 1.84 7.67 6.47
C ALA A 89 1.58 7.26 5.02
N HIS A 90 0.98 8.14 4.21
CA HIS A 90 0.58 7.85 2.82
C HIS A 90 0.98 9.03 1.91
N PRO A 91 2.28 9.21 1.63
CA PRO A 91 2.76 10.34 0.86
C PRO A 91 2.26 10.33 -0.58
N TYR A 92 1.71 11.44 -1.05
CA TYR A 92 1.26 11.59 -2.44
C TYR A 92 2.35 11.27 -3.45
N ALA A 93 3.57 11.74 -3.19
CA ALA A 93 4.72 11.49 -4.06
C ALA A 93 5.00 10.00 -4.27
N VAL A 94 4.91 9.18 -3.21
CA VAL A 94 5.11 7.73 -3.31
C VAL A 94 4.01 7.07 -4.13
N ALA A 95 2.75 7.49 -3.95
CA ALA A 95 1.63 6.99 -4.74
C ALA A 95 1.80 7.30 -6.24
N MET A 96 2.22 8.54 -6.55
CA MET A 96 2.44 8.96 -7.93
C MET A 96 3.68 8.31 -8.55
N GLU A 97 4.76 8.13 -7.77
CA GLU A 97 5.93 7.37 -8.25
C GLU A 97 5.53 5.93 -8.61
N ALA A 98 4.77 5.25 -7.75
CA ALA A 98 4.27 3.91 -8.02
C ALA A 98 3.39 3.87 -9.30
N ALA A 99 2.53 4.88 -9.50
CA ALA A 99 1.69 5.00 -10.70
C ALA A 99 2.52 5.19 -11.98
N MET A 100 3.56 6.01 -11.93
CA MET A 100 4.44 6.26 -13.08
C MET A 100 5.30 5.03 -13.44
N LEU A 101 5.63 4.20 -12.46
CA LEU A 101 6.45 3.03 -12.67
C LEU A 101 5.64 1.83 -13.16
N ALA A 102 4.42 1.63 -12.66
CA ALA A 102 3.60 0.49 -13.00
C ALA A 102 2.99 0.62 -14.41
N PRO A 103 3.29 -0.31 -15.35
CA PRO A 103 2.89 -0.16 -16.75
C PRO A 103 1.37 -0.13 -16.99
N LYS A 104 0.60 -0.67 -16.07
CA LYS A 104 -0.87 -0.77 -16.16
C LYS A 104 -1.52 -0.12 -14.94
N ALA A 105 -1.01 1.07 -14.56
CA ALA A 105 -1.59 1.83 -13.47
C ALA A 105 -2.66 2.81 -13.98
N GLU A 106 -3.75 2.89 -13.23
CA GLU A 106 -4.72 3.97 -13.28
C GLU A 106 -4.66 4.73 -11.94
N VAL A 107 -4.94 6.03 -11.97
CA VAL A 107 -4.99 6.86 -10.76
C VAL A 107 -6.38 7.43 -10.60
N SER A 108 -6.93 7.35 -9.39
CA SER A 108 -8.20 7.99 -9.08
C SER A 108 -8.04 9.51 -8.96
N MET A 109 -9.19 10.22 -8.92
CA MET A 109 -9.18 11.63 -8.52
C MET A 109 -8.50 11.82 -7.16
N PHE A 110 -7.82 12.95 -6.99
CA PHE A 110 -7.29 13.36 -5.69
C PHE A 110 -7.80 14.78 -5.33
N PRO A 111 -8.21 15.02 -4.09
CA PRO A 111 -8.53 14.04 -3.04
C PRO A 111 -9.81 13.24 -3.37
N TRP A 112 -9.83 11.96 -3.04
CA TRP A 112 -10.97 11.07 -3.36
C TRP A 112 -11.93 10.86 -2.19
N LYS A 113 -11.51 11.19 -0.97
CA LYS A 113 -12.30 11.03 0.26
C LYS A 113 -12.76 12.35 0.89
N GLU A 114 -12.25 13.47 0.38
CA GLU A 114 -12.63 14.82 0.82
C GLU A 114 -12.97 15.72 -0.38
N PRO A 115 -14.08 16.43 -0.37
CA PRO A 115 -15.19 16.28 0.59
C PRO A 115 -15.85 14.89 0.48
N LYS A 116 -16.60 14.47 1.50
CA LYS A 116 -17.16 13.10 1.61
C LYS A 116 -18.03 12.66 0.42
N GLU A 117 -18.61 13.60 -0.29
CA GLU A 117 -19.40 13.41 -1.52
C GLU A 117 -18.59 12.77 -2.65
N ARG A 118 -17.25 12.82 -2.57
CA ARG A 118 -16.35 12.16 -3.54
C ARG A 118 -16.22 10.66 -3.31
N ILE A 119 -16.44 10.18 -2.10
CA ILE A 119 -16.34 8.76 -1.75
C ILE A 119 -17.20 7.86 -2.67
N PRO A 120 -18.49 8.17 -2.91
CA PRO A 120 -19.30 7.37 -3.85
C PRO A 120 -18.73 7.34 -5.28
N VAL A 121 -18.05 8.42 -5.72
CA VAL A 121 -17.40 8.48 -7.04
C VAL A 121 -16.20 7.52 -7.07
N ALA A 122 -15.35 7.57 -6.04
CA ALA A 122 -14.21 6.67 -5.92
C ALA A 122 -14.65 5.19 -5.86
N ILE A 123 -15.72 4.89 -5.11
CA ILE A 123 -16.29 3.54 -5.05
C ILE A 123 -16.78 3.07 -6.43
N ARG A 124 -17.45 3.94 -7.21
CA ARG A 124 -17.86 3.59 -8.57
C ARG A 124 -16.66 3.32 -9.47
N GLN A 125 -15.59 4.12 -9.37
CA GLN A 125 -14.37 3.91 -10.12
C GLN A 125 -13.71 2.57 -9.77
N MET A 126 -13.56 2.26 -8.48
CA MET A 126 -13.04 0.96 -8.04
C MET A 126 -13.86 -0.20 -8.59
N ARG A 127 -15.19 -0.12 -8.53
CA ARG A 127 -16.08 -1.16 -9.05
C ARG A 127 -15.96 -1.30 -10.57
N SER A 128 -15.85 -0.19 -11.30
CA SER A 128 -15.66 -0.19 -12.75
C SER A 128 -14.33 -0.85 -13.11
N PHE A 129 -13.24 -0.43 -12.47
CA PHE A 129 -11.91 -1.00 -12.65
C PHE A 129 -11.90 -2.52 -12.38
N MET A 130 -12.45 -2.97 -11.27
CA MET A 130 -12.50 -4.40 -10.95
C MET A 130 -13.34 -5.21 -11.95
N ARG A 131 -14.40 -4.62 -12.50
CA ARG A 131 -15.23 -5.27 -13.53
C ARG A 131 -14.51 -5.39 -14.88
N SER A 132 -13.77 -4.35 -15.28
CA SER A 132 -13.03 -4.34 -16.57
C SER A 132 -11.90 -5.39 -16.62
N HIS A 133 -11.41 -5.80 -15.42
CA HIS A 133 -10.35 -6.80 -15.29
C HIS A 133 -10.85 -8.17 -14.79
N ARG A 134 -12.16 -8.35 -14.78
CA ARG A 134 -12.75 -9.64 -14.37
C ARG A 134 -12.37 -10.73 -15.37
N LEU A 135 -11.94 -11.90 -14.86
CA LEU A 135 -11.78 -13.06 -15.71
C LEU A 135 -13.14 -13.45 -16.32
N ASN A 136 -13.20 -13.57 -17.62
CA ASN A 136 -14.33 -14.23 -18.27
C ASN A 136 -14.22 -15.71 -17.94
N VAL A 137 -14.94 -16.16 -16.93
CA VAL A 137 -15.14 -17.58 -16.68
C VAL A 137 -16.13 -18.03 -17.76
N ALA A 138 -15.61 -18.69 -18.79
CA ALA A 138 -16.43 -19.37 -19.80
C ALA A 138 -17.11 -20.58 -19.17
#